data_f47d2b92f480de1ab0fd1848ab778d51
#
_entry.id   f47d2b92f480de1ab0fd1848ab778d51
#
_cell.length_a   1.000
_cell.length_b   1.000
_cell.length_c   1.000
_cell.angle_alpha   90.00
_cell.angle_beta   90.00
_cell.angle_gamma   90.00
#
_symmetry.space_group_name_H-M   'P 1'
#
loop_
_entity.id
_entity.type
_entity.pdbx_description
1 polymer ?
#
loop_
_entity_poly.entity_id
_entity_poly.type
_entity_poly.pdbx_seq_one_letter_code
_entity_poly.pdbx_strand_id
1 'polypeptide(L)'
;MRIKTKRKIIIILIIVLVLFIIPISIFFGIKEYNKWLIKNAEIIVELNDNLEVEVFSEAKLSDFIKSINGTLIDDFEINTTEVGTRPINFEYINDDDIKVSYKFNIDVVDKVPPLIYSYSSLSVTKGYTGNLAKELFCGDNYDDKPKCEIIGNYDVNIPGTYPLVYQGTDSSGNISKQEFNLIVKQSSGGTSTSSPQTTQKFSELVSKYKNENTKIGLDISRWQGDIDFEKVKNAGVEFVFIRVGSQRGIGGEYFVDPKFEQNIKGFQKVGIPVGVYFYSYANNKLAAKVEAEWVVKQLKPYKLQLPVVFDWENWSFYQEFNLSFYHLTEMANTYMGVVEKAGYKGMLYSSKNY
;
A
#
# COMPACT_ATOMS: atom_id res chain seq x y z
N MET A 1 -36.15 -25.04 -77.76
CA MET A 1 -36.28 -24.75 -76.32
C MET A 1 -35.08 -25.22 -75.46
N ARG A 2 -34.49 -26.38 -75.69
CA ARG A 2 -33.37 -26.94 -74.92
C ARG A 2 -32.06 -26.12 -74.95
N ILE A 3 -31.69 -25.41 -76.01
CA ILE A 3 -30.40 -24.69 -76.11
C ILE A 3 -30.42 -23.40 -75.31
N LYS A 4 -31.50 -22.65 -75.22
CA LYS A 4 -31.59 -21.42 -74.41
C LYS A 4 -31.49 -21.71 -72.90
N THR A 5 -32.03 -22.83 -72.44
CA THR A 5 -32.00 -23.27 -71.08
C THR A 5 -30.57 -23.69 -70.66
N LYS A 6 -29.83 -24.39 -71.52
CA LYS A 6 -28.42 -24.76 -71.28
C LYS A 6 -27.53 -23.52 -71.15
N ARG A 7 -27.72 -22.51 -72.02
CA ARG A 7 -26.97 -21.23 -71.92
C ARG A 7 -27.26 -20.48 -70.64
N LYS A 8 -28.47 -20.42 -70.15
CA LYS A 8 -28.84 -19.80 -68.88
C LYS A 8 -28.18 -20.51 -67.69
N ILE A 9 -28.18 -21.83 -67.66
CA ILE A 9 -27.53 -22.65 -66.61
C ILE A 9 -25.99 -22.40 -66.61
N ILE A 10 -25.35 -22.35 -67.76
CA ILE A 10 -23.92 -22.07 -67.89
C ILE A 10 -23.61 -20.66 -67.36
N ILE A 11 -24.41 -19.67 -67.68
CA ILE A 11 -24.24 -18.29 -67.17
C ILE A 11 -24.37 -18.24 -65.65
N ILE A 12 -25.34 -18.92 -65.09
CA ILE A 12 -25.53 -18.98 -63.60
C ILE A 12 -24.32 -19.68 -62.95
N LEU A 13 -23.85 -20.79 -63.52
CA LEU A 13 -22.66 -21.47 -63.01
C LEU A 13 -21.39 -20.60 -63.07
N ILE A 14 -21.24 -19.83 -64.12
CA ILE A 14 -20.12 -18.87 -64.25
C ILE A 14 -20.25 -17.78 -63.17
N ILE A 15 -21.46 -17.24 -62.95
CA ILE A 15 -21.74 -16.24 -61.95
C ILE A 15 -21.39 -16.78 -60.56
N VAL A 16 -21.84 -18.00 -60.21
CA VAL A 16 -21.53 -18.65 -58.95
C VAL A 16 -20.04 -18.89 -58.80
N LEU A 17 -19.34 -19.33 -59.86
CA LEU A 17 -17.89 -19.53 -59.81
C LEU A 17 -17.16 -18.21 -59.53
N VAL A 18 -17.51 -17.15 -60.24
CA VAL A 18 -16.86 -15.84 -60.13
C VAL A 18 -17.17 -15.14 -58.82
N LEU A 19 -18.45 -15.18 -58.41
CA LEU A 19 -18.90 -14.42 -57.22
C LEU A 19 -18.65 -15.14 -55.88
N PHE A 20 -18.57 -16.47 -55.89
CA PHE A 20 -18.46 -17.24 -54.63
C PHE A 20 -17.20 -18.15 -54.60
N ILE A 21 -17.01 -19.00 -55.58
CA ILE A 21 -15.95 -20.02 -55.52
C ILE A 21 -14.55 -19.38 -55.64
N ILE A 22 -14.36 -18.47 -56.57
CA ILE A 22 -13.04 -17.79 -56.71
C ILE A 22 -12.69 -16.95 -55.49
N PRO A 23 -13.57 -16.07 -54.97
CA PRO A 23 -13.25 -15.32 -53.72
C PRO A 23 -12.98 -16.20 -52.50
N ILE A 24 -13.75 -17.31 -52.36
CA ILE A 24 -13.51 -18.28 -51.27
C ILE A 24 -12.16 -18.96 -51.44
N SER A 25 -11.77 -19.38 -52.65
CA SER A 25 -10.49 -20.00 -52.93
C SER A 25 -9.30 -19.03 -52.70
N ILE A 26 -9.50 -17.77 -53.09
CA ILE A 26 -8.52 -16.70 -52.86
C ILE A 26 -8.39 -16.45 -51.32
N PHE A 27 -9.49 -16.40 -50.60
CA PHE A 27 -9.49 -16.22 -49.17
C PHE A 27 -8.72 -17.35 -48.44
N PHE A 28 -8.99 -18.61 -48.80
CA PHE A 28 -8.23 -19.74 -48.25
C PHE A 28 -6.77 -19.71 -48.67
N GLY A 29 -6.46 -19.36 -49.93
CA GLY A 29 -5.07 -19.21 -50.41
C GLY A 29 -4.29 -18.13 -49.64
N ILE A 30 -4.90 -16.98 -49.41
CA ILE A 30 -4.32 -15.89 -48.58
C ILE A 30 -4.09 -16.38 -47.16
N LYS A 31 -5.04 -17.09 -46.57
CA LYS A 31 -4.92 -17.62 -45.21
C LYS A 31 -3.78 -18.61 -45.06
N GLU A 32 -3.61 -19.52 -45.99
CA GLU A 32 -2.50 -20.47 -45.97
C GLU A 32 -1.14 -19.80 -46.29
N TYR A 33 -1.12 -18.81 -47.15
CA TYR A 33 0.07 -18.00 -47.43
C TYR A 33 0.50 -17.20 -46.18
N ASN A 34 -0.44 -16.57 -45.51
CA ASN A 34 -0.16 -15.85 -44.24
C ASN A 34 0.37 -16.78 -43.16
N LYS A 35 -0.19 -17.99 -43.03
CA LYS A 35 0.34 -18.98 -42.08
C LYS A 35 1.79 -19.38 -42.45
N TRP A 36 2.08 -19.54 -43.75
CA TRP A 36 3.42 -19.85 -44.22
C TRP A 36 4.39 -18.70 -43.92
N LEU A 37 3.99 -17.43 -44.16
CA LEU A 37 4.78 -16.25 -43.80
C LEU A 37 5.12 -16.23 -42.31
N ILE A 38 4.11 -16.38 -41.44
CA ILE A 38 4.34 -16.39 -39.99
C ILE A 38 5.28 -17.52 -39.56
N LYS A 39 5.11 -18.72 -40.17
CA LYS A 39 5.92 -19.87 -39.83
C LYS A 39 7.39 -19.71 -40.23
N ASN A 40 7.68 -18.94 -41.28
CA ASN A 40 9.02 -18.72 -41.80
C ASN A 40 9.58 -17.32 -41.48
N ALA A 41 8.83 -16.52 -40.69
CA ALA A 41 9.29 -15.22 -40.28
C ALA A 41 10.53 -15.34 -39.40
N GLU A 42 11.50 -14.47 -39.62
CA GLU A 42 12.67 -14.38 -38.75
C GLU A 42 12.29 -13.71 -37.45
N ILE A 43 12.54 -14.40 -36.32
CA ILE A 43 12.28 -13.92 -34.97
C ILE A 43 13.61 -13.74 -34.27
N ILE A 44 14.04 -12.48 -34.10
CA ILE A 44 15.25 -12.12 -33.37
C ILE A 44 14.83 -11.29 -32.17
N VAL A 45 14.98 -11.86 -30.97
CA VAL A 45 14.76 -11.19 -29.70
C VAL A 45 15.98 -11.44 -28.82
N GLU A 46 16.67 -10.38 -28.45
CA GLU A 46 17.75 -10.42 -27.48
C GLU A 46 17.19 -9.84 -26.15
N LEU A 47 17.22 -10.64 -25.10
CA LEU A 47 16.77 -10.23 -23.78
C LEU A 47 17.93 -9.62 -22.99
N ASN A 48 17.62 -8.80 -21.99
CA ASN A 48 18.58 -8.32 -21.03
C ASN A 48 19.12 -9.48 -20.17
N ASP A 49 20.34 -9.34 -19.67
CA ASP A 49 21.01 -10.38 -18.85
C ASP A 49 20.26 -10.61 -17.53
N ASN A 50 19.64 -9.56 -16.98
CA ASN A 50 18.82 -9.65 -15.79
C ASN A 50 17.34 -9.69 -16.17
N LEU A 51 16.69 -10.81 -15.88
CA LEU A 51 15.25 -11.02 -16.04
C LEU A 51 14.51 -11.06 -14.68
N GLU A 52 15.12 -10.52 -13.65
CA GLU A 52 14.49 -10.37 -12.33
C GLU A 52 13.94 -8.97 -12.14
N VAL A 53 12.84 -8.87 -11.42
CA VAL A 53 12.22 -7.61 -11.01
C VAL A 53 11.77 -7.71 -9.55
N GLU A 54 12.01 -6.66 -8.78
CA GLU A 54 11.59 -6.60 -7.39
C GLU A 54 10.07 -6.53 -7.28
N VAL A 55 9.49 -7.25 -6.32
CA VAL A 55 8.06 -7.24 -6.06
C VAL A 55 7.57 -5.80 -5.79
N PHE A 56 6.38 -5.45 -6.27
CA PHE A 56 5.75 -4.12 -6.21
C PHE A 56 6.46 -2.99 -6.95
N SER A 57 7.57 -3.24 -7.64
CA SER A 57 8.17 -2.22 -8.48
C SER A 57 7.42 -2.07 -9.81
N GLU A 58 7.49 -0.88 -10.39
CA GLU A 58 7.00 -0.62 -11.73
C GLU A 58 7.94 -1.26 -12.74
N ALA A 59 7.41 -2.00 -13.70
CA ALA A 59 8.17 -2.62 -14.78
C ALA A 59 7.31 -2.74 -16.03
N LYS A 60 7.96 -2.59 -17.21
CA LYS A 60 7.33 -2.74 -18.51
C LYS A 60 8.03 -3.82 -19.32
N LEU A 61 7.37 -4.29 -20.37
CA LEU A 61 7.94 -5.27 -21.28
C LEU A 61 9.32 -4.85 -21.82
N SER A 62 9.47 -3.58 -22.23
CA SER A 62 10.72 -3.04 -22.77
C SER A 62 11.89 -3.08 -21.81
N ASP A 63 11.66 -3.15 -20.49
CA ASP A 63 12.73 -3.22 -19.48
C ASP A 63 13.52 -4.55 -19.54
N PHE A 64 12.95 -5.58 -20.17
CA PHE A 64 13.54 -6.92 -20.28
C PHE A 64 14.08 -7.22 -21.68
N ILE A 65 13.82 -6.36 -22.65
CA ILE A 65 14.23 -6.56 -24.05
C ILE A 65 15.43 -5.67 -24.35
N LYS A 66 16.54 -6.28 -24.77
CA LYS A 66 17.74 -5.57 -25.23
C LYS A 66 17.60 -5.12 -26.68
N SER A 67 17.12 -6.01 -27.55
CA SER A 67 16.85 -5.69 -28.94
C SER A 67 15.85 -6.65 -29.57
N ILE A 68 15.16 -6.19 -30.62
CA ILE A 68 14.31 -7.01 -31.50
C ILE A 68 14.55 -6.58 -32.95
N ASN A 69 14.31 -7.50 -33.90
CA ASN A 69 14.29 -7.16 -35.31
C ASN A 69 12.92 -6.61 -35.72
N GLY A 70 12.59 -5.42 -35.24
CA GLY A 70 11.30 -4.81 -35.53
C GLY A 70 10.79 -3.83 -34.47
N THR A 71 9.48 -3.72 -34.34
CA THR A 71 8.82 -2.76 -33.45
C THR A 71 7.79 -3.44 -32.57
N LEU A 72 7.81 -3.19 -31.26
CA LEU A 72 6.79 -3.64 -30.32
C LEU A 72 5.41 -3.07 -30.69
N ILE A 73 4.39 -3.92 -30.63
CA ILE A 73 2.99 -3.50 -30.83
C ILE A 73 2.47 -2.83 -29.56
N ASP A 74 2.85 -3.34 -28.40
CA ASP A 74 2.44 -2.86 -27.10
C ASP A 74 3.58 -3.02 -26.08
N ASP A 75 3.81 -1.99 -25.27
CA ASP A 75 4.78 -1.99 -24.17
C ASP A 75 4.00 -1.95 -22.84
N PHE A 76 3.37 -3.06 -22.51
CA PHE A 76 2.49 -3.18 -21.37
C PHE A 76 3.24 -3.29 -20.03
N GLU A 77 2.55 -2.91 -18.97
CA GLU A 77 3.04 -3.05 -17.61
C GLU A 77 3.06 -4.52 -17.16
N ILE A 78 4.12 -4.90 -16.48
CA ILE A 78 4.30 -6.23 -15.90
C ILE A 78 3.65 -6.26 -14.51
N ASN A 79 2.87 -7.30 -14.23
CA ASN A 79 2.34 -7.51 -12.89
C ASN A 79 3.43 -8.04 -11.96
N THR A 80 3.87 -7.20 -11.03
CA THR A 80 4.91 -7.49 -10.03
C THR A 80 4.35 -7.71 -8.62
N THR A 81 3.03 -7.91 -8.45
CA THR A 81 2.39 -7.95 -7.12
C THR A 81 2.60 -9.24 -6.33
N GLU A 82 3.17 -10.27 -6.93
CA GLU A 82 3.43 -11.56 -6.29
C GLU A 82 4.79 -12.11 -6.71
N VAL A 83 5.54 -12.65 -5.79
CA VAL A 83 6.81 -13.34 -6.03
C VAL A 83 6.60 -14.62 -6.84
N GLY A 84 7.49 -14.89 -7.80
CA GLY A 84 7.49 -16.10 -8.62
C GLY A 84 7.77 -15.86 -10.09
N THR A 85 7.97 -16.95 -10.82
CA THR A 85 8.25 -16.92 -12.27
C THR A 85 6.97 -16.61 -13.05
N ARG A 86 7.06 -15.63 -13.96
CA ARG A 86 5.95 -15.19 -14.81
C ARG A 86 6.26 -15.37 -16.28
N PRO A 87 5.40 -16.07 -17.02
CA PRO A 87 5.52 -16.16 -18.48
C PRO A 87 5.04 -14.85 -19.12
N ILE A 88 5.90 -14.26 -19.93
CA ILE A 88 5.61 -13.08 -20.73
C ILE A 88 5.43 -13.51 -22.18
N ASN A 89 4.28 -13.15 -22.74
CA ASN A 89 4.01 -13.31 -24.16
C ASN A 89 3.77 -11.94 -24.75
N PHE A 90 4.48 -11.62 -25.83
CA PHE A 90 4.28 -10.37 -26.53
C PHE A 90 4.32 -10.56 -28.05
N GLU A 91 3.79 -9.57 -28.75
CA GLU A 91 3.76 -9.54 -30.19
C GLU A 91 4.50 -8.30 -30.68
N TYR A 92 5.19 -8.44 -31.79
CA TYR A 92 5.86 -7.33 -32.46
C TYR A 92 5.78 -7.49 -33.98
N ILE A 93 6.00 -6.42 -34.73
CA ILE A 93 6.10 -6.43 -36.16
C ILE A 93 7.60 -6.48 -36.51
N ASN A 94 8.03 -7.55 -37.17
CA ASN A 94 9.43 -7.69 -37.54
C ASN A 94 9.79 -6.81 -38.77
N ASP A 95 11.07 -6.77 -39.15
CA ASP A 95 11.55 -5.94 -40.26
C ASP A 95 10.97 -6.33 -41.63
N ASP A 96 10.31 -7.49 -41.74
CA ASP A 96 9.58 -7.95 -42.93
C ASP A 96 8.10 -7.58 -42.91
N ASP A 97 7.66 -6.69 -41.98
CA ASP A 97 6.25 -6.32 -41.77
C ASP A 97 5.35 -7.50 -41.35
N ILE A 98 5.92 -8.56 -40.76
CA ILE A 98 5.18 -9.73 -40.31
C ILE A 98 4.95 -9.63 -38.79
N LYS A 99 3.70 -9.79 -38.37
CA LYS A 99 3.33 -9.89 -36.95
C LYS A 99 3.79 -11.25 -36.41
N VAL A 100 4.71 -11.22 -35.48
CA VAL A 100 5.26 -12.39 -34.80
C VAL A 100 5.05 -12.31 -33.28
N SER A 101 5.14 -13.45 -32.63
CA SER A 101 5.03 -13.52 -31.17
C SER A 101 6.26 -14.19 -30.57
N TYR A 102 6.64 -13.72 -29.38
CA TYR A 102 7.76 -14.28 -28.62
C TYR A 102 7.33 -14.52 -27.17
N LYS A 103 7.97 -15.51 -26.54
CA LYS A 103 7.70 -15.88 -25.16
C LYS A 103 8.98 -16.08 -24.38
N PHE A 104 9.02 -15.51 -23.18
CA PHE A 104 10.11 -15.72 -22.22
C PHE A 104 9.55 -15.71 -20.80
N ASN A 105 10.37 -15.94 -19.79
CA ASN A 105 9.98 -15.84 -18.40
C ASN A 105 10.80 -14.73 -17.73
N ILE A 106 10.18 -14.08 -16.76
CA ILE A 106 10.83 -13.22 -15.76
C ILE A 106 10.57 -13.79 -14.37
N ASP A 107 11.43 -13.44 -13.43
CA ASP A 107 11.26 -13.77 -12.03
C ASP A 107 10.95 -12.50 -11.24
N VAL A 108 9.76 -12.47 -10.64
CA VAL A 108 9.42 -11.46 -9.62
C VAL A 108 10.00 -11.97 -8.30
N VAL A 109 10.89 -11.18 -7.71
CA VAL A 109 11.64 -11.56 -6.51
C VAL A 109 11.40 -10.55 -5.40
N ASP A 110 11.56 -11.00 -4.17
CA ASP A 110 11.62 -10.15 -3.00
C ASP A 110 13.02 -10.24 -2.41
N LYS A 111 13.75 -9.13 -2.44
CA LYS A 111 15.12 -8.99 -1.92
C LYS A 111 15.20 -8.04 -0.73
N VAL A 112 14.08 -7.49 -0.31
CA VAL A 112 14.00 -6.55 0.81
C VAL A 112 13.85 -7.33 2.11
N PRO A 113 14.82 -7.27 3.03
CA PRO A 113 14.70 -7.98 4.28
C PRO A 113 13.66 -7.33 5.20
N PRO A 114 13.08 -8.08 6.17
CA PRO A 114 12.13 -7.54 7.12
C PRO A 114 12.67 -6.30 7.85
N LEU A 115 11.85 -5.28 7.98
CA LEU A 115 12.11 -4.15 8.85
C LEU A 115 11.91 -4.60 10.30
N ILE A 116 12.97 -4.52 11.08
CA ILE A 116 12.92 -4.77 12.51
C ILE A 116 13.28 -3.49 13.26
N TYR A 117 12.60 -3.26 14.38
CA TYR A 117 12.93 -2.15 15.27
C TYR A 117 12.93 -2.62 16.71
N SER A 118 14.01 -2.39 17.38
CA SER A 118 14.11 -2.51 18.82
C SER A 118 14.75 -1.26 19.41
N TYR A 119 14.35 -0.91 20.62
CA TYR A 119 15.13 0.03 21.41
C TYR A 119 16.49 -0.61 21.73
N SER A 120 17.50 0.20 22.04
CA SER A 120 18.80 -0.29 22.52
C SER A 120 18.66 -1.18 23.78
N SER A 121 17.54 -1.09 24.47
CA SER A 121 17.21 -1.96 25.59
C SER A 121 15.69 -2.13 25.76
N LEU A 122 15.28 -3.35 26.09
CA LEU A 122 13.93 -3.70 26.52
C LEU A 122 13.98 -4.03 28.03
N SER A 123 13.11 -3.41 28.82
CA SER A 123 13.06 -3.66 30.27
C SER A 123 11.81 -4.44 30.65
N VAL A 124 11.98 -5.54 31.37
CA VAL A 124 10.88 -6.33 31.96
C VAL A 124 11.08 -6.53 33.46
N THR A 125 10.00 -6.83 34.16
CA THR A 125 10.07 -7.21 35.57
C THR A 125 10.37 -8.70 35.72
N LYS A 126 11.13 -9.08 36.73
CA LYS A 126 11.37 -10.48 37.11
C LYS A 126 10.05 -11.28 37.09
N GLY A 127 10.06 -12.44 36.47
CA GLY A 127 8.90 -13.28 36.30
C GLY A 127 7.96 -12.86 35.16
N TYR A 128 8.43 -12.06 34.20
CA TYR A 128 7.68 -11.69 33.01
C TYR A 128 7.20 -12.93 32.25
N THR A 129 5.89 -13.00 31.95
CA THR A 129 5.26 -14.15 31.30
C THR A 129 4.80 -13.86 29.87
N GLY A 130 5.00 -12.62 29.38
CA GLY A 130 4.64 -12.22 28.02
C GLY A 130 5.62 -12.78 26.97
N ASN A 131 5.29 -12.57 25.70
CA ASN A 131 6.18 -12.89 24.59
C ASN A 131 7.06 -11.67 24.27
N LEU A 132 8.36 -11.75 24.60
CA LEU A 132 9.32 -10.65 24.38
C LEU A 132 9.42 -10.23 22.91
N ALA A 133 9.28 -11.17 21.97
CA ALA A 133 9.33 -10.84 20.54
C ALA A 133 8.17 -9.96 20.10
N LYS A 134 7.03 -9.99 20.81
CA LYS A 134 5.89 -9.10 20.55
C LYS A 134 6.05 -7.69 21.10
N GLU A 135 7.03 -7.47 21.98
CA GLU A 135 7.38 -6.14 22.47
C GLU A 135 8.30 -5.37 21.51
N LEU A 136 8.75 -6.05 20.46
CA LEU A 136 9.62 -5.52 19.42
C LEU A 136 8.87 -5.50 18.10
N PHE A 137 9.20 -4.54 17.24
CA PHE A 137 8.56 -4.44 15.94
C PHE A 137 9.29 -5.30 14.89
N CYS A 138 8.51 -6.01 14.07
CA CYS A 138 8.99 -6.75 12.92
C CYS A 138 7.89 -6.77 11.87
N GLY A 139 8.20 -6.36 10.67
CA GLY A 139 7.27 -6.33 9.54
C GLY A 139 8.03 -6.36 8.23
N ASP A 140 7.34 -6.68 7.14
CA ASP A 140 7.95 -6.84 5.84
C ASP A 140 7.14 -6.16 4.73
N ASN A 141 7.80 -5.85 3.60
CA ASN A 141 7.14 -5.22 2.46
C ASN A 141 6.18 -6.18 1.75
N TYR A 142 6.53 -7.46 1.65
CA TYR A 142 5.79 -8.49 0.93
C TYR A 142 5.21 -9.56 1.86
N ASP A 143 6.03 -10.12 2.75
CA ASP A 143 5.60 -11.19 3.66
C ASP A 143 4.68 -10.65 4.76
N ASP A 144 3.49 -11.21 4.87
CA ASP A 144 2.53 -10.84 5.91
C ASP A 144 2.81 -11.53 7.27
N LYS A 145 3.76 -12.44 7.31
CA LYS A 145 4.15 -13.23 8.49
C LYS A 145 5.65 -13.52 8.58
N PRO A 146 6.50 -12.51 8.54
CA PRO A 146 7.93 -12.75 8.70
C PRO A 146 8.21 -13.45 10.04
N LYS A 147 9.16 -14.37 10.05
CA LYS A 147 9.59 -15.04 11.28
C LYS A 147 10.44 -14.09 12.11
N CYS A 148 9.92 -13.66 13.26
CA CYS A 148 10.58 -12.71 14.16
C CYS A 148 10.95 -13.41 15.46
N GLU A 149 12.23 -13.48 15.78
CA GLU A 149 12.74 -14.24 16.93
C GLU A 149 13.86 -13.52 17.68
N ILE A 150 13.97 -13.81 18.96
CA ILE A 150 15.06 -13.34 19.82
C ILE A 150 16.11 -14.45 19.94
N ILE A 151 17.34 -14.14 19.59
CA ILE A 151 18.49 -15.05 19.63
C ILE A 151 19.38 -14.66 20.79
N GLY A 152 19.80 -15.66 21.58
CA GLY A 152 20.64 -15.52 22.74
C GLY A 152 20.04 -16.17 23.99
N ASN A 153 20.83 -16.23 25.07
CA ASN A 153 20.40 -16.84 26.31
C ASN A 153 19.96 -15.77 27.31
N TYR A 154 18.78 -15.94 27.88
CA TYR A 154 18.25 -15.08 28.93
C TYR A 154 17.35 -15.86 29.88
N ASP A 155 17.22 -15.33 31.10
CA ASP A 155 16.27 -15.84 32.10
C ASP A 155 15.51 -14.67 32.71
N VAL A 156 14.21 -14.60 32.42
CA VAL A 156 13.34 -13.54 32.97
C VAL A 156 13.13 -13.64 34.48
N ASN A 157 13.54 -14.73 35.11
CA ASN A 157 13.45 -14.92 36.57
C ASN A 157 14.74 -14.48 37.30
N ILE A 158 15.78 -14.15 36.58
CA ILE A 158 17.04 -13.69 37.16
C ILE A 158 17.27 -12.23 36.77
N PRO A 159 17.27 -11.28 37.73
CA PRO A 159 17.59 -9.88 37.43
C PRO A 159 18.99 -9.74 36.83
N GLY A 160 19.06 -8.98 35.74
CA GLY A 160 20.33 -8.80 35.03
C GLY A 160 20.13 -8.12 33.67
N THR A 161 21.24 -7.94 32.96
CA THR A 161 21.24 -7.44 31.58
C THR A 161 21.76 -8.54 30.67
N TYR A 162 20.96 -8.87 29.64
CA TYR A 162 21.23 -9.94 28.69
C TYR A 162 21.42 -9.34 27.31
N PRO A 163 22.61 -9.41 26.70
CA PRO A 163 22.82 -9.01 25.32
C PRO A 163 22.18 -10.04 24.38
N LEU A 164 21.27 -9.59 23.53
CA LEU A 164 20.48 -10.42 22.66
C LEU A 164 20.46 -9.84 21.25
N VAL A 165 20.07 -10.66 20.27
CA VAL A 165 19.83 -10.26 18.89
C VAL A 165 18.36 -10.47 18.56
N TYR A 166 17.70 -9.46 18.01
CA TYR A 166 16.39 -9.60 17.39
C TYR A 166 16.62 -9.86 15.91
N GLN A 167 16.01 -10.93 15.38
CA GLN A 167 16.15 -11.31 13.98
C GLN A 167 14.79 -11.44 13.33
N GLY A 168 14.63 -10.83 12.15
CA GLY A 168 13.53 -11.05 11.23
C GLY A 168 14.00 -11.85 10.02
N THR A 169 13.18 -12.79 9.57
CA THR A 169 13.41 -13.58 8.34
C THR A 169 12.10 -13.67 7.59
N ASP A 170 12.09 -13.26 6.31
CA ASP A 170 10.92 -13.39 5.44
C ASP A 170 10.83 -14.75 4.74
N SER A 171 9.78 -14.95 3.96
CA SER A 171 9.55 -16.18 3.20
C SER A 171 10.50 -16.33 1.99
N SER A 172 11.11 -15.25 1.54
CA SER A 172 12.11 -15.22 0.47
C SER A 172 13.52 -15.55 0.97
N GLY A 173 13.71 -15.61 2.31
CA GLY A 173 14.98 -15.92 2.96
C GLY A 173 15.84 -14.72 3.28
N ASN A 174 15.34 -13.48 3.10
CA ASN A 174 16.09 -12.29 3.48
C ASN A 174 16.07 -12.12 4.99
N ILE A 175 17.16 -11.60 5.59
CA ILE A 175 17.37 -11.57 7.02
C ILE A 175 17.80 -10.18 7.48
N SER A 176 17.14 -9.68 8.51
CA SER A 176 17.54 -8.50 9.30
C SER A 176 17.92 -8.90 10.73
N LYS A 177 18.91 -8.21 11.30
CA LYS A 177 19.35 -8.43 12.67
C LYS A 177 19.61 -7.10 13.38
N GLN A 178 19.22 -7.03 14.66
CA GLN A 178 19.50 -5.89 15.52
C GLN A 178 19.86 -6.36 16.92
N GLU A 179 21.00 -5.88 17.44
CA GLU A 179 21.42 -6.11 18.82
C GLU A 179 20.63 -5.22 19.78
N PHE A 180 20.27 -5.77 20.94
CA PHE A 180 19.65 -5.05 22.04
C PHE A 180 19.96 -5.69 23.39
N ASN A 181 19.69 -4.97 24.48
CA ASN A 181 19.82 -5.50 25.83
C ASN A 181 18.45 -5.75 26.45
N LEU A 182 18.20 -6.98 26.89
CA LEU A 182 17.07 -7.26 27.77
C LEU A 182 17.49 -6.98 29.22
N ILE A 183 16.83 -6.07 29.90
CA ILE A 183 17.06 -5.72 31.31
C ILE A 183 15.95 -6.33 32.15
N VAL A 184 16.25 -7.37 32.91
CA VAL A 184 15.34 -7.95 33.89
C VAL A 184 15.51 -7.22 35.22
N LYS A 185 14.49 -6.46 35.64
CA LYS A 185 14.48 -5.69 36.86
C LYS A 185 13.94 -6.52 38.03
N GLN A 186 14.52 -6.39 39.21
CA GLN A 186 13.93 -6.93 40.44
C GLN A 186 12.52 -6.34 40.62
N SER A 187 11.57 -7.18 40.99
CA SER A 187 10.24 -6.68 41.40
C SER A 187 10.40 -5.84 42.66
N SER A 188 10.43 -4.53 42.53
CA SER A 188 10.33 -3.64 43.67
C SER A 188 8.85 -3.61 44.06
N GLY A 189 8.52 -4.14 45.23
CA GLY A 189 7.22 -4.01 45.88
C GLY A 189 6.92 -2.56 46.27
N GLY A 190 6.95 -1.66 45.33
CA GLY A 190 6.67 -0.24 45.50
C GLY A 190 5.54 0.17 44.55
N THR A 191 4.53 0.80 45.09
CA THR A 191 3.53 1.58 44.36
C THR A 191 4.19 2.30 43.20
N SER A 192 3.76 2.01 41.99
CA SER A 192 4.11 2.82 40.80
C SER A 192 3.62 4.25 41.06
N THR A 193 4.49 5.09 41.58
CA THR A 193 4.32 6.54 41.43
C THR A 193 4.49 6.79 39.94
N SER A 194 3.38 6.97 39.24
CA SER A 194 3.36 7.58 37.93
C SER A 194 4.22 8.85 38.03
N SER A 195 5.34 8.90 37.31
CA SER A 195 6.11 10.13 37.18
C SER A 195 5.10 11.24 36.79
N PRO A 196 5.12 12.40 37.48
CA PRO A 196 4.21 13.47 37.09
C PRO A 196 4.49 13.74 35.59
N GLN A 197 3.47 13.56 34.77
CA GLN A 197 3.50 13.97 33.40
C GLN A 197 3.81 15.47 33.42
N THR A 198 5.04 15.84 33.07
CA THR A 198 5.42 17.25 32.96
C THR A 198 4.59 17.81 31.79
N THR A 199 3.50 18.47 32.12
CA THR A 199 2.70 19.19 31.14
C THR A 199 3.55 20.32 30.59
N GLN A 200 4.08 20.15 29.38
CA GLN A 200 4.82 21.20 28.71
C GLN A 200 3.84 22.32 28.35
N LYS A 201 4.15 23.55 28.74
CA LYS A 201 3.30 24.69 28.40
C LYS A 201 3.34 24.95 26.90
N PHE A 202 2.19 25.26 26.30
CA PHE A 202 2.12 25.55 24.86
C PHE A 202 3.05 26.71 24.44
N SER A 203 3.18 27.74 25.30
CA SER A 203 4.11 28.86 25.06
C SER A 203 5.58 28.43 24.96
N GLU A 204 5.98 27.38 25.68
CA GLU A 204 7.34 26.82 25.58
C GLU A 204 7.55 26.09 24.25
N LEU A 205 6.53 25.38 23.77
CA LEU A 205 6.54 24.76 22.44
C LEU A 205 6.65 25.81 21.36
N VAL A 206 5.84 26.88 21.44
CA VAL A 206 5.91 28.01 20.50
C VAL A 206 7.31 28.62 20.49
N SER A 207 7.87 28.93 21.66
CA SER A 207 9.21 29.53 21.76
C SER A 207 10.31 28.64 21.20
N LYS A 208 10.16 27.31 21.29
CA LYS A 208 11.17 26.33 20.88
C LYS A 208 11.13 25.99 19.39
N TYR A 209 9.93 25.91 18.81
CA TYR A 209 9.73 25.31 17.49
C TYR A 209 9.19 26.27 16.44
N LYS A 210 8.62 27.43 16.82
CA LYS A 210 8.06 28.39 15.88
C LYS A 210 9.18 29.15 15.16
N ASN A 211 9.14 29.08 13.83
CA ASN A 211 9.98 29.86 12.93
C ASN A 211 9.19 30.17 11.64
N GLU A 212 9.83 30.81 10.67
CA GLU A 212 9.19 31.19 9.40
C GLU A 212 8.68 30.01 8.56
N ASN A 213 9.27 28.82 8.74
CA ASN A 213 8.96 27.61 7.98
C ASN A 213 8.07 26.61 8.74
N THR A 214 7.66 26.92 9.99
CA THR A 214 6.86 26.02 10.82
C THR A 214 5.51 26.64 11.21
N LYS A 215 4.48 25.79 11.27
CA LYS A 215 3.19 26.10 11.88
C LYS A 215 2.98 25.21 13.09
N ILE A 216 2.34 25.79 14.11
CA ILE A 216 2.07 25.07 15.35
C ILE A 216 0.55 24.87 15.47
N GLY A 217 0.14 23.64 15.61
CA GLY A 217 -1.26 23.24 15.71
C GLY A 217 -1.53 22.30 16.85
N LEU A 218 -2.78 21.87 16.97
CA LEU A 218 -3.23 20.88 17.94
C LEU A 218 -3.91 19.72 17.24
N ASP A 219 -3.75 18.55 17.82
CA ASP A 219 -4.60 17.38 17.63
C ASP A 219 -5.56 17.26 18.81
N ILE A 220 -6.85 17.17 18.53
CA ILE A 220 -7.89 17.21 19.54
C ILE A 220 -9.01 16.19 19.30
N SER A 221 -9.57 15.74 20.39
CA SER A 221 -10.73 14.83 20.44
C SER A 221 -11.58 15.11 21.69
N ARG A 222 -12.47 14.22 22.03
CA ARG A 222 -13.22 14.27 23.29
C ARG A 222 -12.35 14.34 24.56
N TRP A 223 -11.12 13.88 24.47
CA TRP A 223 -10.22 13.80 25.62
C TRP A 223 -9.76 15.14 26.15
N GLN A 224 -9.81 16.21 25.35
CA GLN A 224 -9.51 17.58 25.76
C GLN A 224 -10.70 18.27 26.47
N GLY A 225 -11.86 17.60 26.52
CA GLY A 225 -13.07 18.16 27.18
C GLY A 225 -13.62 19.39 26.47
N ASP A 226 -14.06 20.37 27.27
CA ASP A 226 -14.56 21.64 26.76
C ASP A 226 -13.40 22.61 26.52
N ILE A 227 -13.37 23.19 25.33
CA ILE A 227 -12.29 24.04 24.85
C ILE A 227 -12.77 25.50 24.76
N ASP A 228 -11.98 26.41 25.33
CA ASP A 228 -12.11 27.84 25.12
C ASP A 228 -11.37 28.22 23.81
N PHE A 229 -12.12 28.28 22.72
CA PHE A 229 -11.57 28.47 21.36
C PHE A 229 -10.86 29.81 21.20
N GLU A 230 -11.35 30.90 21.84
CA GLU A 230 -10.68 32.20 21.80
C GLU A 230 -9.34 32.14 22.55
N LYS A 231 -9.30 31.47 23.69
CA LYS A 231 -8.06 31.27 24.43
C LYS A 231 -7.02 30.51 23.66
N VAL A 232 -7.44 29.46 22.93
CA VAL A 232 -6.58 28.64 22.07
C VAL A 232 -6.02 29.47 20.91
N LYS A 233 -6.87 30.29 20.27
CA LYS A 233 -6.46 31.23 19.23
C LYS A 233 -5.44 32.25 19.76
N ASN A 234 -5.74 32.88 20.88
CA ASN A 234 -4.88 33.86 21.51
C ASN A 234 -3.54 33.29 22.01
N ALA A 235 -3.48 31.99 22.27
CA ALA A 235 -2.24 31.27 22.59
C ALA A 235 -1.33 31.07 21.38
N GLY A 236 -1.81 31.36 20.14
CA GLY A 236 -1.01 31.26 18.91
C GLY A 236 -1.15 29.95 18.16
N VAL A 237 -2.22 29.19 18.39
CA VAL A 237 -2.53 27.98 17.59
C VAL A 237 -2.93 28.40 16.18
N GLU A 238 -2.28 27.81 15.17
CA GLU A 238 -2.43 28.19 13.77
C GLU A 238 -3.32 27.23 12.96
N PHE A 239 -3.49 25.99 13.45
CA PHE A 239 -4.37 24.98 12.86
C PHE A 239 -4.75 23.90 13.87
N VAL A 240 -5.79 23.14 13.54
CA VAL A 240 -6.18 21.99 14.35
C VAL A 240 -6.55 20.79 13.47
N PHE A 241 -6.25 19.60 13.97
CA PHE A 241 -6.84 18.35 13.50
C PHE A 241 -7.82 17.83 14.55
N ILE A 242 -9.05 17.50 14.13
CA ILE A 242 -10.15 17.12 15.04
C ILE A 242 -10.58 15.69 14.72
N ARG A 243 -10.66 14.84 15.74
CA ARG A 243 -11.16 13.49 15.54
C ARG A 243 -12.63 13.51 15.11
N VAL A 244 -12.94 12.94 13.93
CA VAL A 244 -14.33 12.74 13.48
C VAL A 244 -15.01 11.66 14.32
N GLY A 245 -14.28 10.56 14.53
CA GLY A 245 -14.77 9.39 15.23
C GLY A 245 -13.79 8.23 15.19
N SER A 246 -14.28 7.06 15.49
CA SER A 246 -13.54 5.81 15.44
C SER A 246 -14.51 4.62 15.40
N GLN A 247 -13.98 3.42 15.46
CA GLN A 247 -14.71 2.18 15.73
C GLN A 247 -14.57 1.79 17.21
N ARG A 248 -15.52 1.01 17.73
CA ARG A 248 -15.43 0.38 19.07
C ARG A 248 -14.62 -0.92 18.98
N GLY A 249 -13.34 -0.80 18.62
CA GLY A 249 -12.47 -1.93 18.31
C GLY A 249 -12.72 -2.51 16.93
N ILE A 250 -11.98 -3.57 16.60
CA ILE A 250 -12.02 -4.25 15.30
C ILE A 250 -13.43 -4.83 15.04
N GLY A 251 -14.02 -4.47 13.90
CA GLY A 251 -15.37 -4.92 13.53
C GLY A 251 -16.51 -4.39 14.39
N GLY A 252 -16.22 -3.46 15.33
CA GLY A 252 -17.21 -2.83 16.20
C GLY A 252 -18.01 -1.73 15.50
N GLU A 253 -18.94 -1.11 16.23
CA GLU A 253 -19.75 -0.03 15.71
C GLU A 253 -18.94 1.26 15.52
N TYR A 254 -19.25 1.99 14.46
CA TYR A 254 -18.71 3.34 14.24
C TYR A 254 -19.40 4.34 15.18
N PHE A 255 -18.64 5.26 15.71
CA PHE A 255 -19.18 6.35 16.51
C PHE A 255 -18.55 7.69 16.14
N VAL A 256 -19.34 8.74 16.17
CA VAL A 256 -18.84 10.11 16.05
C VAL A 256 -18.26 10.52 17.40
N ASP A 257 -17.09 11.20 17.38
CA ASP A 257 -16.52 11.76 18.60
C ASP A 257 -17.53 12.74 19.25
N PRO A 258 -17.88 12.57 20.53
CA PRO A 258 -18.90 13.41 21.18
C PRO A 258 -18.62 14.90 21.16
N LYS A 259 -17.35 15.31 20.95
CA LYS A 259 -16.94 16.71 20.85
C LYS A 259 -16.70 17.17 19.41
N PHE A 260 -16.87 16.31 18.42
CA PHE A 260 -16.55 16.63 17.02
C PHE A 260 -17.30 17.89 16.53
N GLU A 261 -18.64 17.89 16.65
CA GLU A 261 -19.46 18.99 16.17
C GLU A 261 -19.17 20.31 16.91
N GLN A 262 -19.01 20.25 18.25
CA GLN A 262 -18.65 21.40 19.07
C GLN A 262 -17.30 21.97 18.63
N ASN A 263 -16.31 21.12 18.46
CA ASN A 263 -14.94 21.53 18.14
C ASN A 263 -14.83 22.10 16.74
N ILE A 264 -15.39 21.45 15.72
CA ILE A 264 -15.29 21.95 14.34
C ILE A 264 -15.99 23.29 14.17
N LYS A 265 -17.19 23.47 14.73
CA LYS A 265 -17.91 24.75 14.70
C LYS A 265 -17.17 25.84 15.50
N GLY A 266 -16.63 25.49 16.65
CA GLY A 266 -15.90 26.42 17.52
C GLY A 266 -14.62 26.97 16.86
N PHE A 267 -13.79 26.10 16.31
CA PHE A 267 -12.56 26.53 15.63
C PHE A 267 -12.84 27.28 14.33
N GLN A 268 -13.82 26.86 13.55
CA GLN A 268 -14.23 27.61 12.36
C GLN A 268 -14.72 29.00 12.69
N LYS A 269 -15.48 29.17 13.79
CA LYS A 269 -15.98 30.47 14.26
C LYS A 269 -14.85 31.44 14.61
N VAL A 270 -13.79 30.96 15.23
CA VAL A 270 -12.63 31.78 15.57
C VAL A 270 -11.61 31.91 14.42
N GLY A 271 -11.87 31.29 13.28
CA GLY A 271 -11.06 31.39 12.07
C GLY A 271 -9.76 30.59 12.09
N ILE A 272 -9.67 29.53 12.91
CA ILE A 272 -8.55 28.58 12.89
C ILE A 272 -8.82 27.52 11.82
N PRO A 273 -7.90 27.28 10.86
CA PRO A 273 -8.02 26.22 9.87
C PRO A 273 -8.18 24.84 10.49
N VAL A 274 -9.12 24.04 9.94
CA VAL A 274 -9.47 22.71 10.46
C VAL A 274 -9.17 21.64 9.45
N GLY A 275 -8.45 20.60 9.88
CA GLY A 275 -8.42 19.27 9.32
C GLY A 275 -9.10 18.28 10.27
N VAL A 276 -9.25 17.07 9.80
CA VAL A 276 -9.88 16.02 10.62
C VAL A 276 -9.13 14.70 10.51
N TYR A 277 -9.29 13.83 11.51
CA TYR A 277 -8.77 12.48 11.46
C TYR A 277 -9.81 11.46 11.93
N PHE A 278 -9.63 10.24 11.47
CA PHE A 278 -10.37 9.08 11.92
C PHE A 278 -9.40 8.04 12.45
N TYR A 279 -9.54 7.69 13.73
CA TYR A 279 -8.74 6.63 14.34
C TYR A 279 -9.21 5.28 13.83
N SER A 280 -8.39 4.68 12.96
CA SER A 280 -8.74 3.51 12.16
C SER A 280 -8.41 2.20 12.86
N TYR A 281 -9.31 1.22 12.70
CA TYR A 281 -9.10 -0.19 13.02
C TYR A 281 -9.14 -1.07 11.76
N ALA A 282 -9.01 -0.48 10.58
CA ALA A 282 -9.01 -1.23 9.33
C ALA A 282 -7.89 -2.27 9.32
N ASN A 283 -8.22 -3.48 8.90
CA ASN A 283 -7.31 -4.60 8.76
C ASN A 283 -7.25 -5.14 7.32
N ASN A 284 -7.88 -4.45 6.38
CA ASN A 284 -7.86 -4.73 4.95
C ASN A 284 -8.41 -3.55 4.14
N LYS A 285 -8.23 -3.59 2.81
CA LYS A 285 -8.71 -2.54 1.87
C LYS A 285 -10.21 -2.26 1.98
N LEU A 286 -11.03 -3.30 2.14
CA LEU A 286 -12.48 -3.13 2.20
C LEU A 286 -12.88 -2.38 3.49
N ALA A 287 -12.27 -2.72 4.62
CA ALA A 287 -12.50 -2.02 5.87
C ALA A 287 -12.08 -0.54 5.76
N ALA A 288 -10.89 -0.26 5.23
CA ALA A 288 -10.41 1.10 5.00
C ALA A 288 -11.36 1.91 4.09
N LYS A 289 -11.89 1.28 3.04
CA LYS A 289 -12.91 1.90 2.17
C LYS A 289 -14.18 2.27 2.93
N VAL A 290 -14.72 1.34 3.71
CA VAL A 290 -15.96 1.55 4.50
C VAL A 290 -15.77 2.64 5.53
N GLU A 291 -14.61 2.69 6.22
CA GLU A 291 -14.25 3.76 7.14
C GLU A 291 -14.22 5.12 6.43
N ALA A 292 -13.57 5.21 5.29
CA ALA A 292 -13.50 6.45 4.50
C ALA A 292 -14.89 6.93 4.03
N GLU A 293 -15.73 6.02 3.55
CA GLU A 293 -17.11 6.33 3.14
C GLU A 293 -17.94 6.84 4.34
N TRP A 294 -17.77 6.24 5.50
CA TRP A 294 -18.41 6.69 6.73
C TRP A 294 -17.94 8.09 7.13
N VAL A 295 -16.63 8.37 7.08
CA VAL A 295 -16.04 9.68 7.37
C VAL A 295 -16.58 10.73 6.42
N VAL A 296 -16.55 10.49 5.11
CA VAL A 296 -17.09 11.40 4.09
C VAL A 296 -18.55 11.75 4.37
N LYS A 297 -19.36 10.76 4.81
CA LYS A 297 -20.76 11.01 5.20
C LYS A 297 -20.88 12.00 6.37
N GLN A 298 -20.01 11.89 7.39
CA GLN A 298 -20.01 12.81 8.53
C GLN A 298 -19.57 14.23 8.13
N LEU A 299 -18.70 14.34 7.13
CA LEU A 299 -18.11 15.62 6.72
C LEU A 299 -18.99 16.46 5.80
N LYS A 300 -20.06 15.91 5.22
CA LYS A 300 -20.93 16.63 4.27
C LYS A 300 -21.38 18.03 4.72
N PRO A 301 -21.70 18.31 6.01
CA PRO A 301 -22.10 19.62 6.46
C PRO A 301 -20.96 20.64 6.60
N TYR A 302 -19.70 20.20 6.48
CA TYR A 302 -18.54 21.01 6.87
C TYR A 302 -17.62 21.29 5.69
N LYS A 303 -16.97 22.45 5.69
CA LYS A 303 -15.88 22.81 4.77
C LYS A 303 -14.56 22.73 5.52
N LEU A 304 -13.63 21.95 5.01
CA LEU A 304 -12.30 21.78 5.59
C LEU A 304 -11.29 22.63 4.81
N GLN A 305 -10.32 23.20 5.52
CA GLN A 305 -9.17 23.90 4.97
C GLN A 305 -7.91 23.03 4.92
N LEU A 306 -7.91 21.95 5.71
CA LEU A 306 -6.82 21.00 5.86
C LEU A 306 -7.29 19.58 5.50
N PRO A 307 -6.38 18.62 5.33
CA PRO A 307 -6.71 17.26 4.93
C PRO A 307 -7.63 16.49 5.88
N VAL A 308 -8.18 15.41 5.35
CA VAL A 308 -8.77 14.28 6.08
C VAL A 308 -7.69 13.22 6.24
N VAL A 309 -7.40 12.85 7.48
CA VAL A 309 -6.27 11.99 7.84
C VAL A 309 -6.73 10.56 8.07
N PHE A 310 -6.06 9.62 7.42
CA PHE A 310 -6.08 8.21 7.78
C PHE A 310 -5.10 8.01 8.93
N ASP A 311 -5.63 7.79 10.13
CA ASP A 311 -4.86 7.64 11.38
C ASP A 311 -4.87 6.16 11.78
N TRP A 312 -3.81 5.44 11.37
CA TRP A 312 -3.63 4.04 11.66
C TRP A 312 -2.34 3.85 12.47
N GLU A 313 -2.46 3.64 13.77
CA GLU A 313 -1.31 3.60 14.69
C GLU A 313 -1.27 2.34 15.57
N ASN A 314 -2.17 1.40 15.38
CA ASN A 314 -2.21 0.23 16.25
C ASN A 314 -1.26 -0.87 15.79
N TRP A 315 0.03 -0.62 15.92
CA TRP A 315 1.10 -1.52 15.52
C TRP A 315 1.15 -2.83 16.32
N SER A 316 0.54 -2.89 17.51
CA SER A 316 0.37 -4.15 18.23
C SER A 316 -0.51 -5.15 17.47
N PHE A 317 -1.38 -4.66 16.57
CA PHE A 317 -2.21 -5.49 15.70
C PHE A 317 -1.59 -5.79 14.34
N TYR A 318 -0.46 -5.18 13.98
CA TYR A 318 0.18 -5.39 12.70
C TYR A 318 0.44 -6.87 12.44
N GLN A 319 1.09 -7.55 13.37
CA GLN A 319 1.35 -8.98 13.28
C GLN A 319 0.08 -9.82 13.48
N GLU A 320 -0.86 -9.36 14.31
CA GLU A 320 -2.13 -10.06 14.55
C GLU A 320 -3.02 -10.09 13.31
N PHE A 321 -3.00 -9.02 12.51
CA PHE A 321 -3.77 -8.93 11.27
C PHE A 321 -3.08 -9.57 10.07
N ASN A 322 -1.84 -10.04 10.21
CA ASN A 322 -1.03 -10.55 9.12
C ASN A 322 -0.97 -9.52 7.97
N LEU A 323 -0.43 -8.36 8.26
CA LEU A 323 -0.24 -7.28 7.29
C LEU A 323 1.22 -7.22 6.84
N SER A 324 1.43 -7.01 5.55
CA SER A 324 2.69 -6.49 5.02
C SER A 324 2.61 -4.97 4.88
N PHE A 325 3.73 -4.28 4.64
CA PHE A 325 3.72 -2.85 4.36
C PHE A 325 2.96 -2.52 3.07
N TYR A 326 2.96 -3.45 2.12
CA TYR A 326 2.14 -3.32 0.93
C TYR A 326 0.64 -3.25 1.28
N HIS A 327 0.16 -4.14 2.15
CA HIS A 327 -1.24 -4.12 2.61
C HIS A 327 -1.60 -2.81 3.30
N LEU A 328 -0.70 -2.26 4.14
CA LEU A 328 -0.91 -0.94 4.77
C LEU A 328 -0.98 0.18 3.72
N THR A 329 -0.08 0.16 2.75
CA THR A 329 -0.07 1.13 1.64
C THR A 329 -1.37 1.07 0.83
N GLU A 330 -1.84 -0.14 0.51
CA GLU A 330 -3.09 -0.37 -0.20
C GLU A 330 -4.31 0.14 0.60
N MET A 331 -4.32 -0.05 1.92
CA MET A 331 -5.36 0.48 2.80
C MET A 331 -5.35 2.00 2.83
N ALA A 332 -4.17 2.61 3.00
CA ALA A 332 -4.00 4.06 3.00
C ALA A 332 -4.43 4.68 1.67
N ASN A 333 -3.97 4.13 0.55
CA ASN A 333 -4.35 4.58 -0.80
C ASN A 333 -5.85 4.44 -1.04
N THR A 334 -6.46 3.36 -0.57
CA THR A 334 -7.90 3.13 -0.69
C THR A 334 -8.69 4.17 0.10
N TYR A 335 -8.30 4.43 1.35
CA TYR A 335 -8.93 5.44 2.21
C TYR A 335 -8.81 6.83 1.58
N MET A 336 -7.58 7.25 1.23
CA MET A 336 -7.33 8.55 0.62
C MET A 336 -8.06 8.71 -0.72
N GLY A 337 -8.08 7.68 -1.57
CA GLY A 337 -8.79 7.72 -2.84
C GLY A 337 -10.32 7.93 -2.72
N VAL A 338 -10.95 7.40 -1.67
CA VAL A 338 -12.37 7.68 -1.36
C VAL A 338 -12.56 9.12 -0.91
N VAL A 339 -11.70 9.60 -0.04
CA VAL A 339 -11.71 10.96 0.51
C VAL A 339 -11.50 11.99 -0.62
N GLU A 340 -10.55 11.76 -1.50
CA GLU A 340 -10.22 12.64 -2.64
C GLU A 340 -11.32 12.68 -3.69
N LYS A 341 -11.95 11.54 -4.00
CA LYS A 341 -13.14 11.49 -4.87
C LYS A 341 -14.31 12.30 -4.32
N ALA A 342 -14.38 12.47 -2.99
CA ALA A 342 -15.39 13.31 -2.34
C ALA A 342 -15.01 14.80 -2.30
N GLY A 343 -13.85 15.20 -2.84
CA GLY A 343 -13.38 16.58 -2.95
C GLY A 343 -12.55 17.09 -1.77
N TYR A 344 -12.12 16.21 -0.87
CA TYR A 344 -11.19 16.54 0.22
C TYR A 344 -9.74 16.20 -0.18
N LYS A 345 -8.77 16.69 0.59
CA LYS A 345 -7.39 16.22 0.49
C LYS A 345 -7.17 15.07 1.45
N GLY A 346 -6.52 13.99 0.99
CA GLY A 346 -6.09 12.88 1.82
C GLY A 346 -4.75 13.15 2.49
N MET A 347 -4.52 12.57 3.67
CA MET A 347 -3.24 12.57 4.38
C MET A 347 -3.13 11.29 5.22
N LEU A 348 -1.91 10.78 5.34
CA LEU A 348 -1.58 9.67 6.23
C LEU A 348 -0.95 10.23 7.52
N TYR A 349 -1.37 9.71 8.66
CA TYR A 349 -0.67 9.85 9.94
C TYR A 349 0.02 8.55 10.33
N SER A 350 1.23 8.69 10.82
CA SER A 350 1.99 7.60 11.42
C SER A 350 2.81 8.12 12.59
N SER A 351 3.08 7.26 13.56
CA SER A 351 3.96 7.58 14.69
C SER A 351 5.40 7.83 14.21
N LYS A 352 6.14 8.67 14.93
CA LYS A 352 7.55 8.96 14.63
C LYS A 352 8.45 7.72 14.60
N ASN A 353 8.05 6.66 15.25
CA ASN A 353 8.86 5.44 15.39
C ASN A 353 8.54 4.38 14.32
N TYR A 354 7.74 4.73 13.32
CA TYR A 354 7.32 3.83 12.24
C TYR A 354 7.48 4.49 10.88
#